data_0107cf78e34afbd4daa248594a642723
#
_entry.id   0107cf78e34afbd4daa248594a642723
#
_cell.length_a   1.000
_cell.length_b   1.000
_cell.length_c   1.000
_cell.angle_alpha   90.00
_cell.angle_beta   90.00
_cell.angle_gamma   90.00
#
_symmetry.space_group_name_H-M   'P 1'
#
loop_
_entity.id
_entity.type
_entity.pdbx_description
1 polymer ?
#
loop_
_entity_poly.entity_id
_entity_poly.type
_entity_poly.pdbx_seq_one_letter_code
_entity_poly.pdbx_strand_id
1 'polypeptide(L)'
;EALEASGHPLKERLHISKKAHLILPTHRILDAAYEAAKGDAKVGTTGKGIGPTYTDKVSRNGVRVGDILHNFEQKYAAAKARHEQILKSLNYEYDLTELEKAWLEGIEYLKQFHFVDSEHEINNLLKDGKSVLCEGAQGTMLDIDFGSYPFVTSSNTVCAGACTGLGVAPNRIGEVYGIFKAY
;
A
#
# COMPACT_ATOMS: atom_id res chain seq x y z
N GLU A 1 11.74 13.92 2.28
CA GLU A 1 12.46 14.87 3.17
C GLU A 1 13.83 14.33 3.58
N ALA A 2 13.95 13.20 4.33
CA ALA A 2 15.25 12.70 4.80
C ALA A 2 16.25 12.41 3.67
N LEU A 3 15.80 11.78 2.58
CA LEU A 3 16.64 11.51 1.41
C LEU A 3 17.01 12.80 0.63
N GLU A 4 16.08 13.74 0.55
CA GLU A 4 16.38 15.05 -0.04
C GLU A 4 17.39 15.84 0.79
N ALA A 5 17.28 15.79 2.12
CA ALA A 5 18.26 16.37 3.02
C ALA A 5 19.65 15.75 2.89
N SER A 6 19.73 14.47 2.46
CA SER A 6 21.01 13.79 2.15
C SER A 6 21.49 14.00 0.71
N GLY A 7 20.88 14.92 -0.04
CA GLY A 7 21.33 15.33 -1.38
C GLY A 7 20.78 14.51 -2.54
N HIS A 8 19.72 13.70 -2.31
CA HIS A 8 19.09 12.93 -3.38
C HIS A 8 17.86 13.67 -3.94
N PRO A 9 17.87 14.07 -5.24
CA PRO A 9 16.76 14.79 -5.86
C PRO A 9 15.57 13.87 -6.12
N LEU A 10 14.70 13.68 -5.13
CA LEU A 10 13.56 12.75 -5.23
C LEU A 10 12.49 13.25 -6.20
N LYS A 11 12.25 14.55 -6.27
CA LYS A 11 11.17 15.12 -7.11
C LYS A 11 11.30 14.75 -8.57
N GLU A 12 12.54 14.62 -9.07
CA GLU A 12 12.83 14.28 -10.46
C GLU A 12 12.90 12.78 -10.71
N ARG A 13 13.08 11.97 -9.66
CA ARG A 13 13.41 10.55 -9.77
C ARG A 13 12.34 9.61 -9.25
N LEU A 14 11.48 10.08 -8.35
CA LEU A 14 10.44 9.26 -7.75
C LEU A 14 9.16 9.33 -8.58
N HIS A 15 8.82 8.21 -9.20
CA HIS A 15 7.56 8.01 -9.88
C HIS A 15 6.63 7.16 -9.01
N ILE A 16 5.41 7.59 -8.84
CA ILE A 16 4.41 6.92 -8.00
C ILE A 16 3.27 6.43 -8.87
N SER A 17 2.98 5.14 -8.80
CA SER A 17 1.88 4.56 -9.55
C SER A 17 0.54 5.19 -9.14
N LYS A 18 -0.24 5.69 -10.11
CA LYS A 18 -1.62 6.14 -9.90
C LYS A 18 -2.51 5.04 -9.32
N LYS A 19 -2.16 3.77 -9.53
CA LYS A 19 -2.91 2.60 -9.04
C LYS A 19 -2.55 2.18 -7.62
N ALA A 20 -1.47 2.72 -7.04
CA ALA A 20 -1.12 2.48 -5.65
C ALA A 20 -2.24 2.95 -4.72
N HIS A 21 -2.58 2.15 -3.71
CA HIS A 21 -3.63 2.49 -2.77
C HIS A 21 -3.07 3.35 -1.63
N LEU A 22 -3.86 4.32 -1.21
CA LEU A 22 -3.57 5.14 -0.05
C LEU A 22 -4.01 4.41 1.23
N ILE A 23 -3.11 4.34 2.20
CA ILE A 23 -3.47 3.94 3.55
C ILE A 23 -4.10 5.15 4.22
N LEU A 24 -5.41 5.11 4.44
CA LEU A 24 -6.14 6.20 5.07
C LEU A 24 -5.90 6.21 6.59
N PRO A 25 -6.05 7.37 7.26
CA PRO A 25 -6.00 7.44 8.72
C PRO A 25 -6.94 6.43 9.39
N THR A 26 -8.15 6.29 8.87
CA THR A 26 -9.16 5.33 9.36
C THR A 26 -8.76 3.86 9.17
N HIS A 27 -7.92 3.51 8.19
CA HIS A 27 -7.39 2.14 8.07
C HIS A 27 -6.51 1.76 9.26
N ARG A 28 -5.71 2.70 9.80
CA ARG A 28 -4.89 2.45 10.99
C ARG A 28 -5.76 2.25 12.23
N ILE A 29 -6.83 3.02 12.35
CA ILE A 29 -7.80 2.86 13.45
C ILE A 29 -8.53 1.52 13.33
N LEU A 30 -8.98 1.13 12.12
CA LEU A 30 -9.61 -0.17 11.87
C LEU A 30 -8.67 -1.35 12.20
N ASP A 31 -7.39 -1.24 11.85
CA ASP A 31 -6.39 -2.26 12.15
C ASP A 31 -6.29 -2.50 13.67
N ALA A 32 -6.21 -1.41 14.45
CA ALA A 32 -6.21 -1.47 15.90
C ALA A 32 -7.54 -2.01 16.47
N ALA A 33 -8.67 -1.57 15.93
CA ALA A 33 -10.00 -2.03 16.37
C ALA A 33 -10.21 -3.51 16.11
N TYR A 34 -9.81 -4.03 14.94
CA TYR A 34 -9.91 -5.45 14.61
C TYR A 34 -9.01 -6.31 15.50
N GLU A 35 -7.79 -5.88 15.80
CA GLU A 35 -6.91 -6.59 16.72
C GLU A 35 -7.46 -6.56 18.15
N ALA A 36 -8.02 -5.44 18.60
CA ALA A 36 -8.69 -5.37 19.91
C ALA A 36 -9.89 -6.31 20.01
N ALA A 37 -10.70 -6.41 18.95
CA ALA A 37 -11.87 -7.28 18.91
C ALA A 37 -11.54 -8.78 18.93
N LYS A 38 -10.34 -9.20 18.53
CA LYS A 38 -9.89 -10.60 18.57
C LYS A 38 -9.50 -11.10 19.96
N GLY A 39 -9.31 -10.24 20.96
CA GLY A 39 -8.90 -10.63 22.30
C GLY A 39 -7.62 -11.47 22.29
N ASP A 40 -7.66 -12.70 22.80
CA ASP A 40 -6.51 -13.61 22.86
C ASP A 40 -6.11 -14.22 21.51
N ALA A 41 -6.97 -14.12 20.49
CA ALA A 41 -6.70 -14.63 19.13
C ALA A 41 -6.02 -13.60 18.21
N LYS A 42 -5.29 -12.64 18.78
CA LYS A 42 -4.55 -11.62 18.03
C LYS A 42 -3.52 -12.26 17.11
N VAL A 43 -3.46 -11.79 15.87
CA VAL A 43 -2.45 -12.21 14.89
C VAL A 43 -1.15 -11.42 15.05
N GLY A 44 -1.19 -10.25 15.68
CA GLY A 44 -0.05 -9.38 15.89
C GLY A 44 0.26 -8.53 14.66
N THR A 45 -0.70 -7.70 14.24
CA THR A 45 -0.48 -6.76 13.12
C THR A 45 0.53 -5.67 13.48
N THR A 46 1.08 -5.01 12.45
CA THR A 46 1.98 -3.87 12.66
C THR A 46 1.23 -2.59 13.02
N GLY A 47 -0.10 -2.58 13.05
CA GLY A 47 -0.94 -1.41 13.33
C GLY A 47 -0.85 -0.31 12.26
N LYS A 48 -0.36 -0.64 11.06
CA LYS A 48 -0.15 0.34 9.97
C LYS A 48 -1.31 0.45 9.00
N GLY A 49 -2.38 -0.33 9.20
CA GLY A 49 -3.57 -0.27 8.36
C GLY A 49 -3.47 -1.06 7.04
N ILE A 50 -2.50 -1.95 6.90
CA ILE A 50 -2.26 -2.71 5.66
C ILE A 50 -3.44 -3.62 5.35
N GLY A 51 -3.89 -4.45 6.30
CA GLY A 51 -5.02 -5.37 6.15
C GLY A 51 -6.30 -4.64 5.71
N PRO A 52 -6.77 -3.63 6.45
CA PRO A 52 -7.94 -2.85 6.06
C PRO A 52 -7.82 -2.17 4.69
N THR A 53 -6.63 -1.68 4.31
CA THR A 53 -6.40 -1.11 2.98
C THR A 53 -6.55 -2.18 1.88
N TYR A 54 -6.06 -3.38 2.08
CA TYR A 54 -6.28 -4.50 1.15
C TYR A 54 -7.74 -4.96 1.09
N THR A 55 -8.45 -4.92 2.20
CA THR A 55 -9.91 -5.15 2.23
C THR A 55 -10.61 -4.16 1.29
N ASP A 56 -10.31 -2.88 1.43
CA ASP A 56 -10.87 -1.84 0.55
C ASP A 56 -10.45 -2.01 -0.92
N LYS A 57 -9.19 -2.41 -1.17
CA LYS A 57 -8.71 -2.70 -2.52
C LYS A 57 -9.53 -3.81 -3.17
N VAL A 58 -9.71 -4.94 -2.48
CA VAL A 58 -10.42 -6.12 -3.02
C VAL A 58 -11.91 -5.87 -3.17
N SER A 59 -12.53 -5.13 -2.23
CA SER A 59 -13.93 -4.70 -2.32
C SER A 59 -14.15 -3.57 -3.34
N ARG A 60 -13.09 -3.03 -3.94
CA ARG A 60 -13.12 -1.94 -4.94
C ARG A 60 -13.57 -0.59 -4.39
N ASN A 61 -13.39 -0.39 -3.09
CA ASN A 61 -13.73 0.84 -2.36
C ASN A 61 -12.49 1.67 -1.98
N GLY A 62 -11.30 1.20 -2.33
CA GLY A 62 -10.05 1.84 -1.97
C GLY A 62 -9.82 3.16 -2.70
N VAL A 63 -9.16 4.09 -2.03
CA VAL A 63 -8.69 5.35 -2.59
C VAL A 63 -7.28 5.15 -3.14
N ARG A 64 -7.04 5.57 -4.38
CA ARG A 64 -5.76 5.41 -5.08
C ARG A 64 -5.02 6.74 -5.17
N VAL A 65 -3.72 6.67 -5.39
CA VAL A 65 -2.89 7.86 -5.63
C VAL A 65 -3.43 8.71 -6.80
N GLY A 66 -3.89 8.08 -7.87
CA GLY A 66 -4.48 8.79 -9.00
C GLY A 66 -5.75 9.58 -8.66
N ASP A 67 -6.45 9.21 -7.61
CA ASP A 67 -7.65 9.94 -7.16
C ASP A 67 -7.30 11.31 -6.56
N ILE A 68 -6.04 11.52 -6.12
CA ILE A 68 -5.55 12.82 -5.65
C ILE A 68 -5.69 13.89 -6.75
N LEU A 69 -5.60 13.49 -8.02
CA LEU A 69 -5.75 14.39 -9.16
C LEU A 69 -7.21 14.68 -9.49
N HIS A 70 -8.15 13.83 -9.05
CA HIS A 70 -9.56 13.89 -9.40
C HIS A 70 -10.42 13.26 -8.31
N ASN A 71 -11.46 13.95 -7.87
CA ASN A 71 -12.50 13.43 -6.95
C ASN A 71 -11.97 12.92 -5.58
N PHE A 72 -10.82 13.41 -5.12
CA PHE A 72 -10.17 12.95 -3.90
C PHE A 72 -11.05 13.11 -2.67
N GLU A 73 -11.56 14.33 -2.45
CA GLU A 73 -12.37 14.68 -1.27
C GLU A 73 -13.62 13.80 -1.17
N GLN A 74 -14.31 13.61 -2.30
CA GLN A 74 -15.52 12.78 -2.35
C GLN A 74 -15.21 11.32 -2.02
N LYS A 75 -14.16 10.75 -2.60
CA LYS A 75 -13.76 9.36 -2.36
C LYS A 75 -13.27 9.15 -0.94
N TYR A 76 -12.47 10.09 -0.44
CA TYR A 76 -11.99 10.06 0.93
C TYR A 76 -13.15 10.12 1.93
N ALA A 77 -14.06 11.06 1.77
CA ALA A 77 -15.24 11.21 2.63
C ALA A 77 -16.11 9.94 2.62
N ALA A 78 -16.34 9.35 1.45
CA ALA A 78 -17.11 8.10 1.33
C ALA A 78 -16.42 6.92 2.02
N ALA A 79 -15.09 6.78 1.88
CA ALA A 79 -14.31 5.76 2.57
C ALA A 79 -14.35 5.96 4.08
N LYS A 80 -14.09 7.18 4.54
CA LYS A 80 -14.14 7.56 5.96
C LYS A 80 -15.49 7.22 6.58
N ALA A 81 -16.59 7.61 5.94
CA ALA A 81 -17.94 7.33 6.44
C ALA A 81 -18.23 5.82 6.60
N ARG A 82 -17.77 4.99 5.65
CA ARG A 82 -17.88 3.52 5.78
C ARG A 82 -17.07 2.99 6.97
N HIS A 83 -15.85 3.46 7.13
CA HIS A 83 -14.97 3.05 8.23
C HIS A 83 -15.55 3.46 9.60
N GLU A 84 -16.09 4.66 9.70
CA GLU A 84 -16.76 5.16 10.91
C GLU A 84 -17.97 4.29 11.29
N GLN A 85 -18.75 3.82 10.31
CA GLN A 85 -19.85 2.88 10.56
C GLN A 85 -19.34 1.55 11.14
N ILE A 86 -18.23 1.02 10.59
CA ILE A 86 -17.62 -0.22 11.11
C ILE A 86 -17.10 -0.01 12.53
N LEU A 87 -16.36 1.07 12.78
CA LEU A 87 -15.82 1.40 14.09
C LEU A 87 -16.93 1.56 15.13
N LYS A 88 -18.03 2.21 14.75
CA LYS A 88 -19.24 2.31 15.57
C LYS A 88 -19.83 0.94 15.91
N SER A 89 -19.90 0.03 14.93
CA SER A 89 -20.42 -1.34 15.17
C SER A 89 -19.53 -2.16 16.09
N LEU A 90 -18.23 -1.86 16.14
CA LEU A 90 -17.26 -2.46 17.04
C LEU A 90 -17.21 -1.80 18.42
N ASN A 91 -18.00 -0.74 18.65
CA ASN A 91 -17.94 0.11 19.85
C ASN A 91 -16.51 0.58 20.16
N TYR A 92 -15.73 0.91 19.14
CA TYR A 92 -14.34 1.33 19.26
C TYR A 92 -14.25 2.85 19.30
N GLU A 93 -13.77 3.40 20.42
CA GLU A 93 -13.53 4.82 20.60
C GLU A 93 -12.14 5.20 20.01
N TYR A 94 -12.08 6.32 19.33
CA TYR A 94 -10.86 6.80 18.70
C TYR A 94 -10.87 8.31 18.52
N ASP A 95 -9.69 8.90 18.39
CA ASP A 95 -9.50 10.28 17.92
C ASP A 95 -8.70 10.26 16.63
N LEU A 96 -9.22 10.91 15.61
CA LEU A 96 -8.63 10.95 14.27
C LEU A 96 -7.97 12.30 13.97
N THR A 97 -8.17 13.32 14.81
CA THR A 97 -7.89 14.73 14.53
C THR A 97 -6.45 14.97 14.08
N GLU A 98 -5.48 14.62 14.91
CA GLU A 98 -4.06 14.87 14.58
C GLU A 98 -3.56 13.93 13.47
N LEU A 99 -4.02 12.69 13.47
CA LEU A 99 -3.63 11.71 12.45
C LEU A 99 -4.13 12.11 11.06
N GLU A 100 -5.38 12.57 10.96
CA GLU A 100 -5.98 13.03 9.71
C GLU A 100 -5.30 14.30 9.20
N LYS A 101 -5.04 15.26 10.09
CA LYS A 101 -4.35 16.50 9.73
C LYS A 101 -2.96 16.21 9.14
N ALA A 102 -2.13 15.48 9.86
CA ALA A 102 -0.80 15.12 9.38
C ALA A 102 -0.83 14.33 8.06
N TRP A 103 -1.84 13.46 7.90
CA TRP A 103 -2.01 12.70 6.68
C TRP A 103 -2.40 13.57 5.48
N LEU A 104 -3.30 14.54 5.66
CA LEU A 104 -3.69 15.50 4.61
C LEU A 104 -2.50 16.38 4.20
N GLU A 105 -1.68 16.82 5.14
CA GLU A 105 -0.42 17.51 4.84
C GLU A 105 0.51 16.62 3.99
N GLY A 106 0.55 15.31 4.28
CA GLY A 106 1.27 14.32 3.48
C GLY A 106 0.72 14.18 2.05
N ILE A 107 -0.61 14.24 1.87
CA ILE A 107 -1.25 14.24 0.54
C ILE A 107 -0.83 15.46 -0.28
N GLU A 108 -0.82 16.65 0.34
CA GLU A 108 -0.34 17.86 -0.34
C GLU A 108 1.14 17.74 -0.73
N TYR A 109 1.96 17.17 0.14
CA TYR A 109 3.36 16.91 -0.17
C TYR A 109 3.54 15.91 -1.34
N LEU A 110 2.69 14.87 -1.43
CA LEU A 110 2.74 13.90 -2.53
C LEU A 110 2.48 14.52 -3.91
N LYS A 111 1.71 15.59 -4.00
CA LYS A 111 1.42 16.29 -5.28
C LYS A 111 2.67 16.85 -5.97
N GLN A 112 3.80 16.93 -5.30
CA GLN A 112 5.07 17.37 -5.85
C GLN A 112 5.79 16.31 -6.70
N PHE A 113 5.32 15.05 -6.67
CA PHE A 113 5.95 13.93 -7.36
C PHE A 113 5.20 13.56 -8.64
N HIS A 114 5.85 12.77 -9.50
CA HIS A 114 5.26 12.30 -10.74
C HIS A 114 4.31 11.11 -10.50
N PHE A 115 3.03 11.32 -10.74
CA PHE A 115 2.04 10.24 -10.72
C PHE A 115 1.93 9.65 -12.12
N VAL A 116 2.26 8.37 -12.24
CA VAL A 116 2.42 7.67 -13.53
C VAL A 116 1.47 6.47 -13.67
N ASP A 117 1.19 6.11 -14.90
CA ASP A 117 0.55 4.84 -15.24
C ASP A 117 1.68 3.79 -15.36
N SER A 118 2.05 3.21 -14.22
CA SER A 118 3.27 2.41 -14.05
C SER A 118 3.36 1.22 -15.01
N GLU A 119 2.25 0.59 -15.37
CA GLU A 119 2.23 -0.51 -16.34
C GLU A 119 2.67 -0.06 -17.74
N HIS A 120 2.33 1.16 -18.15
CA HIS A 120 2.79 1.71 -19.43
C HIS A 120 4.26 2.11 -19.36
N GLU A 121 4.66 2.79 -18.30
CA GLU A 121 6.03 3.24 -18.11
C GLU A 121 7.02 2.06 -18.05
N ILE A 122 6.75 1.05 -17.21
CA ILE A 122 7.61 -0.13 -17.08
C ILE A 122 7.68 -0.92 -18.39
N ASN A 123 6.54 -1.15 -19.06
CA ASN A 123 6.56 -1.87 -20.34
C ASN A 123 7.29 -1.10 -21.46
N ASN A 124 7.25 0.23 -21.47
CA ASN A 124 8.03 1.04 -22.41
C ASN A 124 9.52 0.94 -22.11
N LEU A 125 9.94 1.06 -20.85
CA LEU A 125 11.33 0.85 -20.46
C LEU A 125 11.86 -0.54 -20.92
N LEU A 126 11.06 -1.59 -20.73
CA LEU A 126 11.42 -2.94 -21.16
C LEU A 126 11.49 -3.08 -22.69
N LYS A 127 10.62 -2.38 -23.45
CA LYS A 127 10.68 -2.34 -24.94
C LYS A 127 11.95 -1.61 -25.41
N ASP A 128 12.35 -0.59 -24.70
CA ASP A 128 13.55 0.21 -24.99
C ASP A 128 14.85 -0.51 -24.54
N GLY A 129 14.75 -1.79 -24.14
CA GLY A 129 15.88 -2.62 -23.73
C GLY A 129 16.47 -2.25 -22.37
N LYS A 130 15.75 -1.50 -21.54
CA LYS A 130 16.16 -1.17 -20.19
C LYS A 130 15.93 -2.34 -19.24
N SER A 131 16.76 -2.44 -18.20
CA SER A 131 16.57 -3.38 -17.11
C SER A 131 15.79 -2.73 -15.98
N VAL A 132 14.87 -3.49 -15.36
CA VAL A 132 14.08 -3.06 -14.22
C VAL A 132 14.33 -4.02 -13.07
N LEU A 133 14.80 -3.51 -11.93
CA LEU A 133 14.92 -4.27 -10.69
C LEU A 133 13.61 -4.15 -9.90
N CYS A 134 12.96 -5.30 -9.66
CA CYS A 134 11.73 -5.36 -8.87
C CYS A 134 12.09 -5.80 -7.45
N GLU A 135 11.92 -4.91 -6.49
CA GLU A 135 12.09 -5.23 -5.08
C GLU A 135 10.73 -5.49 -4.44
N GLY A 136 10.55 -6.72 -3.93
CA GLY A 136 9.39 -7.10 -3.14
C GLY A 136 9.51 -6.63 -1.68
N ALA A 137 8.51 -6.96 -0.89
CA ALA A 137 8.49 -6.68 0.54
C ALA A 137 8.14 -7.94 1.33
N GLN A 138 8.41 -7.96 2.63
CA GLN A 138 8.18 -9.03 3.59
C GLN A 138 9.02 -10.30 3.28
N GLY A 139 8.44 -11.29 2.64
CA GLY A 139 9.09 -12.55 2.29
C GLY A 139 8.10 -13.65 1.96
N THR A 140 8.56 -14.73 1.35
CA THR A 140 7.74 -15.82 0.81
C THR A 140 6.80 -16.45 1.85
N MET A 141 7.29 -16.65 3.09
CA MET A 141 6.48 -17.25 4.16
C MET A 141 5.36 -16.34 4.67
N LEU A 142 5.35 -15.07 4.27
CA LEU A 142 4.28 -14.11 4.58
C LEU A 142 3.32 -13.88 3.41
N ASP A 143 3.47 -14.61 2.29
CA ASP A 143 2.54 -14.52 1.16
C ASP A 143 1.14 -14.94 1.57
N ILE A 144 0.12 -14.17 1.11
CA ILE A 144 -1.28 -14.40 1.48
C ILE A 144 -1.79 -15.78 1.07
N ASP A 145 -1.29 -16.32 -0.04
CA ASP A 145 -1.75 -17.60 -0.60
C ASP A 145 -0.82 -18.77 -0.23
N PHE A 146 0.50 -18.54 -0.25
CA PHE A 146 1.52 -19.59 -0.11
C PHE A 146 2.30 -19.54 1.20
N GLY A 147 2.06 -18.53 2.02
CA GLY A 147 2.72 -18.38 3.32
C GLY A 147 2.12 -19.25 4.43
N SER A 148 2.58 -19.01 5.66
CA SER A 148 2.13 -19.72 6.87
C SER A 148 0.81 -19.15 7.39
N TYR A 149 -0.25 -19.28 6.62
CA TYR A 149 -1.59 -18.79 6.98
C TYR A 149 -2.07 -19.32 8.35
N PRO A 150 -2.67 -18.51 9.25
CA PRO A 150 -3.10 -17.12 9.04
C PRO A 150 -2.03 -16.06 9.36
N PHE A 151 -0.81 -16.44 9.68
CA PHE A 151 0.27 -15.54 10.08
C PHE A 151 1.01 -14.98 8.85
N VAL A 152 0.28 -14.32 7.97
CA VAL A 152 0.71 -13.79 6.69
C VAL A 152 0.36 -12.31 6.55
N THR A 153 0.95 -11.64 5.57
CA THR A 153 0.51 -10.30 5.15
C THR A 153 -0.67 -10.39 4.16
N SER A 154 -1.30 -9.28 3.86
CA SER A 154 -2.45 -9.23 2.94
C SER A 154 -2.04 -9.14 1.46
N SER A 155 -0.79 -9.35 1.12
CA SER A 155 -0.27 -9.23 -0.24
C SER A 155 0.41 -10.50 -0.74
N ASN A 156 0.52 -10.64 -2.07
CA ASN A 156 1.39 -11.62 -2.67
C ASN A 156 2.84 -11.13 -2.61
N THR A 157 3.66 -11.83 -1.83
CA THR A 157 5.06 -11.48 -1.59
C THR A 157 6.03 -12.31 -2.44
N VAL A 158 5.53 -13.34 -3.12
CA VAL A 158 6.29 -14.13 -4.09
C VAL A 158 6.51 -13.34 -5.39
N CYS A 159 7.49 -13.75 -6.20
CA CYS A 159 7.88 -13.01 -7.42
C CYS A 159 6.71 -12.78 -8.41
N ALA A 160 5.69 -13.65 -8.42
CA ALA A 160 4.48 -13.46 -9.22
C ALA A 160 3.74 -12.14 -8.88
N GLY A 161 3.90 -11.64 -7.65
CA GLY A 161 3.38 -10.34 -7.23
C GLY A 161 3.93 -9.16 -8.04
N ALA A 162 5.12 -9.28 -8.63
CA ALA A 162 5.67 -8.27 -9.54
C ALA A 162 4.84 -8.16 -10.83
N CYS A 163 4.34 -9.27 -11.36
CA CYS A 163 3.52 -9.26 -12.57
C CYS A 163 2.24 -8.45 -12.38
N THR A 164 1.50 -8.72 -11.30
CA THR A 164 0.24 -8.02 -11.00
C THR A 164 0.47 -6.59 -10.47
N GLY A 165 1.55 -6.39 -9.72
CA GLY A 165 1.89 -5.08 -9.14
C GLY A 165 2.37 -4.05 -10.17
N LEU A 166 3.16 -4.50 -11.14
CA LEU A 166 3.74 -3.64 -12.18
C LEU A 166 2.99 -3.71 -13.52
N GLY A 167 2.06 -4.66 -13.68
CA GLY A 167 1.34 -4.88 -14.94
C GLY A 167 2.24 -5.40 -16.06
N VAL A 168 3.17 -6.31 -15.73
CA VAL A 168 4.07 -6.94 -16.71
C VAL A 168 3.69 -8.41 -16.93
N ALA A 169 3.89 -8.89 -18.14
CA ALA A 169 3.62 -10.30 -18.48
C ALA A 169 4.65 -11.22 -17.78
N PRO A 170 4.27 -12.44 -17.36
CA PRO A 170 5.18 -13.38 -16.69
C PRO A 170 6.45 -13.70 -17.48
N ASN A 171 6.38 -13.76 -18.81
CA ASN A 171 7.51 -14.00 -19.68
C ASN A 171 8.51 -12.83 -19.78
N ARG A 172 8.23 -11.71 -19.10
CA ARG A 172 9.14 -10.57 -18.97
C ARG A 172 9.93 -10.58 -17.65
N ILE A 173 9.61 -11.52 -16.76
CA ILE A 173 10.39 -11.75 -15.55
C ILE A 173 11.65 -12.50 -15.94
N GLY A 174 12.79 -11.95 -15.61
CA GLY A 174 14.10 -12.53 -15.82
C GLY A 174 14.56 -13.35 -14.60
N GLU A 175 15.71 -12.99 -14.05
CA GLU A 175 16.27 -13.66 -12.88
C GLU A 175 15.52 -13.28 -11.59
N VAL A 176 15.39 -14.25 -10.70
CA VAL A 176 14.75 -14.08 -9.38
C VAL A 176 15.79 -14.35 -8.30
N TYR A 177 15.99 -13.36 -7.44
CA TYR A 177 16.93 -13.43 -6.32
C TYR A 177 16.18 -13.58 -5.00
N GLY A 178 16.57 -14.57 -4.21
CA GLY A 178 16.09 -14.77 -2.84
C GLY A 178 17.15 -14.29 -1.83
N ILE A 179 16.72 -13.49 -0.86
CA ILE A 179 17.58 -13.01 0.22
C ILE A 179 17.17 -13.70 1.52
N PHE A 180 18.14 -14.36 2.17
CA PHE A 180 17.95 -15.07 3.42
C PHE A 180 18.82 -14.48 4.51
N LYS A 181 18.32 -14.49 5.73
CA LYS A 181 19.13 -14.22 6.90
C LYS A 181 19.90 -15.49 7.28
N ALA A 182 21.20 -15.35 7.52
CA ALA A 182 22.10 -16.43 7.89
C ALA A 182 22.47 -16.34 9.38
N TYR A 183 21.51 -16.58 10.29
CA TYR A 183 21.72 -16.68 11.75
C TYR A 183 20.83 -17.71 12.38
#